data_514bfb83c5f4c6bb7e421817d6de33e9
#
_entry.id   514bfb83c5f4c6bb7e421817d6de33e9
#
_cell.length_a   1.000
_cell.length_b   1.000
_cell.length_c   1.000
_cell.angle_alpha   90.00
_cell.angle_beta   90.00
_cell.angle_gamma   90.00
#
_symmetry.space_group_name_H-M   'P 1'
#
loop_
_entity.id
_entity.type
_entity.pdbx_description
1 polymer ?
#
loop_
_entity_poly.entity_id
_entity_poly.type
_entity_poly.pdbx_seq_one_letter_code
_entity_poly.pdbx_strand_id
1 'polypeptide(L)'
;MLLRLTCLLLLLSLCPILPAWAADPVLAEVRPGLYAGGQPTAAQLHELAAQGVRTVIDLRQPDEDRGFDETREAEALGLRYVRVPVAGAEGLDATNLRAVHQALQQSQGPVLLHCASGNRAGAVLGLVNARYEHASPEQALQVGQRAGRKSLEAATRERLAIPSPTP
;
A
#
# COMPACT_ATOMS: atom_id res chain seq x y z
N MET A 1 -58.32 -41.33 -29.27
CA MET A 1 -58.13 -39.88 -28.98
C MET A 1 -57.07 -39.78 -27.93
N LEU A 2 -55.80 -39.59 -28.37
CA LEU A 2 -54.63 -39.63 -27.48
C LEU A 2 -54.38 -38.21 -26.94
N LEU A 3 -54.43 -38.03 -25.65
CA LEU A 3 -54.08 -36.79 -24.93
C LEU A 3 -52.56 -36.80 -24.67
N ARG A 4 -51.82 -35.96 -25.37
CA ARG A 4 -50.38 -35.80 -25.15
C ARG A 4 -50.17 -34.79 -24.02
N LEU A 5 -49.67 -35.28 -22.88
CA LEU A 5 -49.26 -34.47 -21.74
C LEU A 5 -47.79 -34.07 -21.95
N THR A 6 -47.54 -32.81 -22.36
CA THR A 6 -46.21 -32.24 -22.48
C THR A 6 -45.75 -31.73 -21.12
N CYS A 7 -44.83 -32.45 -20.49
CA CYS A 7 -44.19 -32.06 -19.23
C CYS A 7 -43.09 -31.04 -19.56
N LEU A 8 -43.33 -29.76 -19.24
CA LEU A 8 -42.36 -28.65 -19.39
C LEU A 8 -41.43 -28.66 -18.17
N LEU A 9 -40.23 -29.23 -18.32
CA LEU A 9 -39.18 -29.17 -17.31
C LEU A 9 -38.56 -27.78 -17.31
N LEU A 10 -38.92 -26.96 -16.31
CA LEU A 10 -38.19 -25.69 -15.99
C LEU A 10 -36.87 -26.08 -15.34
N LEU A 11 -35.78 -26.04 -16.09
CA LEU A 11 -34.42 -26.06 -15.54
C LEU A 11 -34.15 -24.69 -14.90
N LEU A 12 -34.32 -24.58 -13.59
CA LEU A 12 -33.76 -23.45 -12.82
C LEU A 12 -32.24 -23.58 -12.86
N SER A 13 -31.63 -22.74 -13.67
CA SER A 13 -30.18 -22.54 -13.69
C SER A 13 -29.74 -21.86 -12.38
N LEU A 14 -29.28 -22.66 -11.42
CA LEU A 14 -28.65 -22.18 -10.19
C LEU A 14 -27.27 -21.67 -10.54
N CYS A 15 -27.15 -20.38 -10.86
CA CYS A 15 -25.87 -19.74 -11.09
C CYS A 15 -25.14 -19.64 -9.72
N PRO A 16 -23.98 -20.29 -9.52
CA PRO A 16 -23.28 -20.16 -8.25
C PRO A 16 -22.76 -18.71 -8.15
N ILE A 17 -23.25 -17.97 -7.15
CA ILE A 17 -22.68 -16.67 -6.78
C ILE A 17 -21.32 -16.98 -6.16
N LEU A 18 -20.28 -16.88 -6.97
CA LEU A 18 -18.91 -16.93 -6.46
C LEU A 18 -18.69 -15.68 -5.59
N PRO A 19 -18.17 -15.82 -4.36
CA PRO A 19 -17.83 -14.67 -3.55
C PRO A 19 -16.79 -13.84 -4.32
N ALA A 20 -17.07 -12.55 -4.50
CA ALA A 20 -16.07 -11.61 -5.01
C ALA A 20 -14.97 -11.50 -3.96
N TRP A 21 -13.89 -12.22 -4.18
CA TRP A 21 -12.69 -12.08 -3.34
C TRP A 21 -12.13 -10.70 -3.63
N ALA A 22 -12.07 -9.87 -2.59
CA ALA A 22 -11.33 -8.62 -2.68
C ALA A 22 -9.90 -8.99 -3.11
N ALA A 23 -9.42 -8.39 -4.20
CA ALA A 23 -8.05 -8.61 -4.63
C ALA A 23 -7.12 -8.21 -3.49
N ASP A 24 -6.12 -9.04 -3.22
CA ASP A 24 -5.11 -8.74 -2.21
C ASP A 24 -4.47 -7.37 -2.48
N PRO A 25 -4.15 -6.61 -1.43
CA PRO A 25 -3.48 -5.32 -1.60
C PRO A 25 -2.18 -5.50 -2.39
N VAL A 26 -1.98 -4.62 -3.37
CA VAL A 26 -0.76 -4.65 -4.18
C VAL A 26 0.39 -4.12 -3.33
N LEU A 27 1.35 -5.00 -3.04
CA LEU A 27 2.64 -4.68 -2.46
C LEU A 27 3.69 -4.86 -3.54
N ALA A 28 4.46 -3.81 -3.83
CA ALA A 28 5.49 -3.85 -4.86
C ALA A 28 6.89 -3.68 -4.25
N GLU A 29 7.85 -4.45 -4.70
CA GLU A 29 9.25 -4.13 -4.45
C GLU A 29 9.62 -2.95 -5.36
N VAL A 30 9.71 -1.76 -4.79
CA VAL A 30 9.95 -0.50 -5.53
C VAL A 30 11.43 -0.26 -5.80
N ARG A 31 12.29 -0.87 -4.99
CA ARG A 31 13.74 -1.03 -5.16
C ARG A 31 14.23 -2.21 -4.32
N PRO A 32 15.41 -2.78 -4.55
CA PRO A 32 15.91 -3.91 -3.78
C PRO A 32 15.78 -3.71 -2.27
N GLY A 33 15.05 -4.60 -1.61
CA GLY A 33 14.81 -4.57 -0.17
C GLY A 33 13.81 -3.53 0.33
N LEU A 34 13.10 -2.81 -0.56
CA LEU A 34 12.05 -1.87 -0.16
C LEU A 34 10.73 -2.23 -0.83
N TYR A 35 9.81 -2.75 -0.06
CA TYR A 35 8.44 -3.05 -0.44
C TYR A 35 7.53 -1.88 -0.06
N ALA A 36 6.60 -1.50 -0.93
CA ALA A 36 5.64 -0.45 -0.63
C ALA A 36 4.27 -0.73 -1.24
N GLY A 37 3.20 -0.23 -0.58
CA GLY A 37 1.85 -0.42 -1.09
C GLY A 37 0.74 -0.16 -0.10
N GLY A 38 -0.36 -0.89 -0.27
CA GLY A 38 -1.52 -0.90 0.62
C GLY A 38 -1.26 -1.68 1.91
N GLN A 39 -2.28 -1.74 2.75
CA GLN A 39 -2.25 -2.52 3.98
C GLN A 39 -2.02 -4.00 3.65
N PRO A 40 -1.00 -4.68 4.22
CA PRO A 40 -0.81 -6.10 4.02
C PRO A 40 -1.94 -6.91 4.67
N THR A 41 -2.21 -8.08 4.13
CA THR A 41 -2.88 -9.13 4.90
C THR A 41 -1.89 -9.77 5.89
N ALA A 42 -2.39 -10.48 6.90
CA ALA A 42 -1.53 -11.23 7.81
C ALA A 42 -0.66 -12.24 7.04
N ALA A 43 -1.22 -12.94 6.06
CA ALA A 43 -0.48 -13.88 5.21
C ALA A 43 0.66 -13.20 4.44
N GLN A 44 0.39 -12.05 3.82
CA GLN A 44 1.43 -11.27 3.12
C GLN A 44 2.52 -10.77 4.07
N LEU A 45 2.18 -10.41 5.32
CA LEU A 45 3.17 -10.02 6.31
C LEU A 45 4.10 -11.17 6.67
N HIS A 46 3.55 -12.40 6.84
CA HIS A 46 4.33 -13.61 7.04
C HIS A 46 5.26 -13.92 5.86
N GLU A 47 4.75 -13.82 4.63
CA GLU A 47 5.55 -14.04 3.42
C GLU A 47 6.71 -13.04 3.32
N LEU A 48 6.47 -11.75 3.57
CA LEU A 48 7.51 -10.72 3.55
C LEU A 48 8.55 -10.96 4.67
N ALA A 49 8.12 -11.37 5.86
CA ALA A 49 9.05 -11.75 6.92
C ALA A 49 9.95 -12.93 6.52
N ALA A 50 9.37 -13.95 5.87
CA ALA A 50 10.12 -15.09 5.32
C ALA A 50 11.10 -14.68 4.20
N GLN A 51 10.76 -13.66 3.40
CA GLN A 51 11.63 -13.04 2.38
C GLN A 51 12.71 -12.14 2.97
N GLY A 52 12.74 -11.97 4.30
CA GLY A 52 13.80 -11.25 5.00
C GLY A 52 13.44 -9.82 5.39
N VAL A 53 12.19 -9.35 5.20
CA VAL A 53 11.75 -8.06 5.77
C VAL A 53 12.02 -8.04 7.28
N ARG A 54 12.51 -6.92 7.78
CA ARG A 54 12.85 -6.72 9.19
C ARG A 54 12.13 -5.53 9.82
N THR A 55 11.61 -4.62 9.01
CA THR A 55 10.93 -3.42 9.50
C THR A 55 9.64 -3.19 8.73
N VAL A 56 8.57 -2.86 9.46
CA VAL A 56 7.31 -2.36 8.92
C VAL A 56 7.17 -0.89 9.30
N ILE A 57 6.89 -0.03 8.32
CA ILE A 57 6.57 1.39 8.54
C ILE A 57 5.12 1.61 8.14
N ASP A 58 4.26 1.87 9.12
CA ASP A 58 2.82 2.10 8.96
C ASP A 58 2.49 3.59 8.98
N LEU A 59 1.93 4.08 7.88
CA LEU A 59 1.54 5.50 7.71
C LEU A 59 0.06 5.77 8.06
N ARG A 60 -0.69 4.77 8.50
CA ARG A 60 -2.12 4.94 8.83
C ARG A 60 -2.31 5.75 10.10
N GLN A 61 -3.40 6.51 10.11
CA GLN A 61 -3.83 7.23 11.30
C GLN A 61 -4.25 6.24 12.42
N PRO A 62 -4.23 6.66 13.70
CA PRO A 62 -4.58 5.78 14.82
C PRO A 62 -6.00 5.20 14.77
N ASP A 63 -6.93 5.92 14.15
CA ASP A 63 -8.35 5.62 14.03
C ASP A 63 -8.72 4.83 12.75
N GLU A 64 -7.77 4.61 11.85
CA GLU A 64 -8.02 3.80 10.65
C GLU A 64 -8.15 2.31 11.00
N ASP A 65 -9.10 1.64 10.32
CA ASP A 65 -9.27 0.19 10.41
C ASP A 65 -7.99 -0.54 9.93
N ARG A 66 -7.55 -1.51 10.72
CA ARG A 66 -6.37 -2.31 10.45
C ARG A 66 -6.69 -3.74 10.03
N GLY A 67 -7.98 -4.14 10.07
CA GLY A 67 -8.43 -5.48 9.74
C GLY A 67 -7.94 -6.57 10.70
N PHE A 68 -6.71 -6.43 11.23
CA PHE A 68 -6.11 -7.30 12.23
C PHE A 68 -5.12 -6.51 13.10
N ASP A 69 -4.67 -7.10 14.20
CA ASP A 69 -3.64 -6.50 15.08
C ASP A 69 -2.25 -6.67 14.47
N GLU A 70 -1.94 -5.80 13.51
CA GLU A 70 -0.68 -5.84 12.77
C GLU A 70 0.54 -5.59 13.66
N THR A 71 0.39 -4.79 14.72
CA THR A 71 1.50 -4.56 15.67
C THR A 71 1.89 -5.86 16.36
N ARG A 72 0.90 -6.57 16.91
CA ARG A 72 1.12 -7.85 17.57
C ARG A 72 1.67 -8.91 16.61
N GLU A 73 1.16 -8.93 15.38
CA GLU A 73 1.62 -9.88 14.36
C GLU A 73 3.07 -9.61 13.95
N ALA A 74 3.42 -8.33 13.73
CA ALA A 74 4.79 -7.93 13.43
C ALA A 74 5.76 -8.30 14.57
N GLU A 75 5.37 -8.05 15.83
CA GLU A 75 6.16 -8.43 17.01
C GLU A 75 6.36 -9.95 17.10
N ALA A 76 5.30 -10.73 16.85
CA ALA A 76 5.39 -12.20 16.85
C ALA A 76 6.34 -12.74 15.76
N LEU A 77 6.46 -12.03 14.64
CA LEU A 77 7.40 -12.33 13.55
C LEU A 77 8.81 -11.77 13.77
N GLY A 78 9.06 -11.08 14.88
CA GLY A 78 10.34 -10.43 15.17
C GLY A 78 10.63 -9.21 14.28
N LEU A 79 9.61 -8.60 13.71
CA LEU A 79 9.72 -7.39 12.91
C LEU A 79 9.70 -6.14 13.79
N ARG A 80 10.53 -5.15 13.45
CA ARG A 80 10.41 -3.81 14.02
C ARG A 80 9.20 -3.11 13.41
N TYR A 81 8.26 -2.66 14.26
CA TYR A 81 7.07 -1.93 13.81
C TYR A 81 7.18 -0.45 14.15
N VAL A 82 7.11 0.42 13.15
CA VAL A 82 7.25 1.88 13.27
C VAL A 82 6.00 2.55 12.75
N ARG A 83 5.36 3.38 13.57
CA ARG A 83 4.21 4.20 13.15
C ARG A 83 4.65 5.63 12.84
N VAL A 84 4.30 6.10 11.65
CA VAL A 84 4.45 7.50 11.24
C VAL A 84 3.12 7.95 10.62
N PRO A 85 2.13 8.37 11.43
CA PRO A 85 0.82 8.71 10.93
C PRO A 85 0.86 9.89 9.96
N VAL A 86 0.39 9.68 8.72
CA VAL A 86 0.35 10.70 7.65
C VAL A 86 -1.10 11.00 7.28
N ALA A 87 -1.55 12.23 7.54
CA ALA A 87 -2.92 12.67 7.27
C ALA A 87 -3.06 13.18 5.81
N GLY A 88 -3.18 12.26 4.85
CA GLY A 88 -3.43 12.63 3.45
C GLY A 88 -2.39 13.61 2.90
N ALA A 89 -2.86 14.65 2.16
CA ALA A 89 -1.98 15.66 1.57
C ALA A 89 -1.32 16.57 2.61
N GLU A 90 -2.01 16.90 3.69
CA GLU A 90 -1.49 17.78 4.75
C GLU A 90 -0.33 17.13 5.49
N GLY A 91 -0.39 15.83 5.70
CA GLY A 91 0.69 15.07 6.35
C GLY A 91 1.93 14.83 5.47
N LEU A 92 1.94 15.29 4.22
CA LEU A 92 3.15 15.27 3.38
C LEU A 92 4.10 16.43 3.74
N ASP A 93 4.39 16.59 5.02
CA ASP A 93 5.22 17.67 5.57
C ASP A 93 6.66 17.22 5.88
N ALA A 94 7.53 18.19 6.18
CA ALA A 94 8.94 17.94 6.42
C ALA A 94 9.18 17.04 7.66
N THR A 95 8.30 17.07 8.65
CA THR A 95 8.43 16.28 9.89
C THR A 95 8.18 14.80 9.59
N ASN A 96 7.07 14.49 8.93
CA ASN A 96 6.74 13.12 8.55
C ASN A 96 7.71 12.53 7.53
N LEU A 97 8.14 13.32 6.53
CA LEU A 97 9.15 12.88 5.56
C LEU A 97 10.47 12.55 6.24
N ARG A 98 10.90 13.37 7.21
CA ARG A 98 12.10 13.10 8.00
C ARG A 98 11.96 11.84 8.85
N ALA A 99 10.81 11.66 9.52
CA ALA A 99 10.56 10.48 10.35
C ALA A 99 10.60 9.19 9.53
N VAL A 100 9.99 9.18 8.33
CA VAL A 100 10.05 8.03 7.43
C VAL A 100 11.47 7.79 6.94
N HIS A 101 12.18 8.84 6.52
CA HIS A 101 13.58 8.71 6.10
C HIS A 101 14.45 8.11 7.21
N GLN A 102 14.33 8.59 8.44
CA GLN A 102 15.04 8.04 9.60
C GLN A 102 14.69 6.58 9.87
N ALA A 103 13.41 6.22 9.79
CA ALA A 103 12.98 4.84 9.97
C ALA A 103 13.58 3.90 8.90
N LEU A 104 13.64 4.36 7.65
CA LEU A 104 14.30 3.64 6.55
C LEU A 104 15.80 3.46 6.82
N GLN A 105 16.50 4.52 7.22
CA GLN A 105 17.94 4.49 7.52
C GLN A 105 18.31 3.61 8.72
N GLN A 106 17.43 3.53 9.70
CA GLN A 106 17.64 2.73 10.91
C GLN A 106 17.27 1.25 10.74
N SER A 107 16.73 0.87 9.59
CA SER A 107 16.38 -0.52 9.32
C SER A 107 17.63 -1.35 9.04
N GLN A 108 17.70 -2.54 9.68
CA GLN A 108 18.82 -3.49 9.51
C GLN A 108 18.52 -4.57 8.45
N GLY A 109 17.70 -4.27 7.47
CA GLY A 109 17.31 -5.19 6.41
C GLY A 109 16.16 -4.65 5.57
N PRO A 110 15.55 -5.50 4.73
CA PRO A 110 14.42 -5.11 3.90
C PRO A 110 13.25 -4.53 4.71
N VAL A 111 12.54 -3.57 4.10
CA VAL A 111 11.48 -2.77 4.75
C VAL A 111 10.17 -2.92 3.98
N LEU A 112 9.06 -3.01 4.69
CA LEU A 112 7.73 -2.73 4.18
C LEU A 112 7.30 -1.32 4.61
N LEU A 113 7.00 -0.44 3.64
CA LEU A 113 6.35 0.85 3.87
C LEU A 113 4.92 0.78 3.33
N HIS A 114 3.92 0.98 4.17
CA HIS A 114 2.53 0.90 3.71
C HIS A 114 1.62 1.93 4.35
N CYS A 115 0.43 2.07 3.77
CA CYS A 115 -0.72 2.74 4.36
C CYS A 115 -1.97 1.89 4.07
N ALA A 116 -3.18 2.44 4.06
CA ALA A 116 -4.38 1.64 3.74
C ALA A 116 -4.40 1.17 2.27
N SER A 117 -4.06 2.04 1.30
CA SER A 117 -4.23 1.79 -0.15
C SER A 117 -2.98 1.98 -1.00
N GLY A 118 -1.83 2.27 -0.40
CA GLY A 118 -0.59 2.61 -1.10
C GLY A 118 -0.44 4.09 -1.50
N ASN A 119 -1.51 4.85 -1.51
CA ASN A 119 -1.49 6.23 -2.00
C ASN A 119 -0.56 7.16 -1.20
N ARG A 120 -0.64 7.13 0.14
CA ARG A 120 0.27 7.87 1.04
C ARG A 120 1.69 7.30 0.99
N ALA A 121 1.82 5.98 0.99
CA ALA A 121 3.12 5.31 0.89
C ALA A 121 3.88 5.77 -0.35
N GLY A 122 3.21 5.80 -1.51
CA GLY A 122 3.82 6.28 -2.75
C GLY A 122 4.15 7.77 -2.74
N ALA A 123 3.27 8.64 -2.21
CA ALA A 123 3.53 10.06 -2.12
C ALA A 123 4.72 10.38 -1.21
N VAL A 124 4.74 9.80 0.00
CA VAL A 124 5.82 9.95 0.97
C VAL A 124 7.14 9.44 0.41
N LEU A 125 7.13 8.25 -0.19
CA LEU A 125 8.36 7.66 -0.73
C LEU A 125 8.96 8.48 -1.88
N GLY A 126 8.10 8.99 -2.78
CA GLY A 126 8.55 9.91 -3.83
C GLY A 126 9.22 11.17 -3.25
N LEU A 127 8.57 11.81 -2.26
CA LEU A 127 9.13 13.02 -1.63
C LEU A 127 10.38 12.74 -0.81
N VAL A 128 10.49 11.60 -0.13
CA VAL A 128 11.71 11.17 0.59
C VAL A 128 12.86 10.99 -0.39
N ASN A 129 12.62 10.34 -1.52
CA ASN A 129 13.64 10.15 -2.56
C ASN A 129 14.16 11.49 -3.10
N ALA A 130 13.28 12.43 -3.41
CA ALA A 130 13.69 13.75 -3.89
C ALA A 130 14.49 14.53 -2.84
N ARG A 131 14.01 14.52 -1.59
CA ARG A 131 14.53 15.38 -0.53
C ARG A 131 15.84 14.87 0.09
N TYR A 132 15.98 13.55 0.22
CA TYR A 132 17.09 12.95 0.98
C TYR A 132 17.98 12.02 0.15
N GLU A 133 17.52 11.57 -1.01
CA GLU A 133 18.27 10.65 -1.87
C GLU A 133 18.64 11.30 -3.22
N HIS A 134 18.44 12.61 -3.34
CA HIS A 134 18.82 13.41 -4.51
C HIS A 134 18.19 12.95 -5.84
N ALA A 135 17.04 12.27 -5.79
CA ALA A 135 16.32 11.88 -6.98
C ALA A 135 15.76 13.10 -7.71
N SER A 136 15.78 13.08 -9.05
CA SER A 136 15.09 14.13 -9.81
C SER A 136 13.57 14.06 -9.53
N PRO A 137 12.85 15.18 -9.76
CA PRO A 137 11.40 15.20 -9.60
C PRO A 137 10.69 14.10 -10.39
N GLU A 138 11.14 13.78 -11.60
CA GLU A 138 10.58 12.74 -12.44
C GLU A 138 10.82 11.34 -11.85
N GLN A 139 12.04 11.09 -11.35
CA GLN A 139 12.38 9.83 -10.65
C GLN A 139 11.55 9.67 -9.38
N ALA A 140 11.37 10.73 -8.60
CA ALA A 140 10.53 10.75 -7.41
C ALA A 140 9.07 10.40 -7.73
N LEU A 141 8.52 10.99 -8.81
CA LEU A 141 7.17 10.66 -9.28
C LEU A 141 7.05 9.19 -9.71
N GLN A 142 8.02 8.65 -10.42
CA GLN A 142 8.02 7.25 -10.85
C GLN A 142 8.08 6.28 -9.67
N VAL A 143 8.94 6.55 -8.68
CA VAL A 143 8.99 5.75 -7.44
C VAL A 143 7.65 5.79 -6.74
N GLY A 144 7.06 6.97 -6.57
CA GLY A 144 5.76 7.13 -5.94
C GLY A 144 4.65 6.37 -6.67
N GLN A 145 4.67 6.36 -7.99
CA GLN A 145 3.69 5.63 -8.81
C GLN A 145 3.82 4.12 -8.60
N ARG A 146 5.04 3.57 -8.62
CA ARG A 146 5.28 2.14 -8.36
C ARG A 146 4.82 1.73 -6.96
N ALA A 147 4.97 2.61 -5.97
CA ALA A 147 4.54 2.39 -4.59
C ALA A 147 3.02 2.61 -4.36
N GLY A 148 2.24 2.87 -5.39
CA GLY A 148 0.78 2.95 -5.33
C GLY A 148 0.19 4.36 -5.17
N ARG A 149 0.98 5.45 -5.38
CA ARG A 149 0.44 6.81 -5.40
C ARG A 149 -0.60 6.97 -6.52
N LYS A 150 -1.73 7.60 -6.20
CA LYS A 150 -2.86 7.87 -7.09
C LYS A 150 -3.36 9.31 -6.89
N SER A 151 -4.35 9.50 -6.03
CA SER A 151 -5.00 10.80 -5.79
C SER A 151 -4.08 11.84 -5.14
N LEU A 152 -2.97 11.45 -4.51
CA LEU A 152 -1.97 12.37 -3.95
C LEU A 152 -0.93 12.86 -4.98
N GLU A 153 -1.11 12.56 -6.27
CA GLU A 153 -0.15 13.01 -7.28
C GLU A 153 -0.05 14.53 -7.36
N ALA A 154 -1.17 15.25 -7.40
CA ALA A 154 -1.18 16.71 -7.45
C ALA A 154 -0.42 17.33 -6.26
N ALA A 155 -0.73 16.88 -5.04
CA ALA A 155 -0.03 17.32 -3.84
C ALA A 155 1.46 16.96 -3.82
N THR A 156 1.82 15.83 -4.40
CA THR A 156 3.24 15.42 -4.52
C THR A 156 3.98 16.33 -5.51
N ARG A 157 3.38 16.62 -6.67
CA ARG A 157 3.95 17.53 -7.69
C ARG A 157 4.16 18.94 -7.14
N GLU A 158 3.18 19.47 -6.43
CA GLU A 158 3.27 20.77 -5.77
C GLU A 158 4.49 20.84 -4.83
N ARG A 159 4.69 19.81 -4.01
CA ARG A 159 5.82 19.74 -3.07
C ARG A 159 7.17 19.49 -3.75
N LEU A 160 7.16 18.91 -4.94
CA LEU A 160 8.34 18.80 -5.79
C LEU A 160 8.56 20.06 -6.65
N ALA A 161 7.68 21.06 -6.58
CA ALA A 161 7.66 22.25 -7.44
C ALA A 161 7.62 21.93 -8.96
N ILE A 162 6.90 20.84 -9.34
CA ILE A 162 6.72 20.46 -10.74
C ILE A 162 5.36 20.99 -11.22
N PRO A 163 5.30 21.67 -12.38
CA PRO A 163 4.02 22.08 -12.97
C PRO A 163 3.09 20.89 -13.20
N SER A 164 1.79 21.10 -12.96
CA SER A 164 0.78 20.09 -13.33
C SER A 164 0.78 19.88 -14.84
N PRO A 165 0.53 18.67 -15.36
CA PRO A 165 0.35 18.48 -16.78
C PRO A 165 -0.81 19.34 -17.26
N THR A 166 -0.59 20.07 -18.33
CA THR A 166 -1.65 20.87 -18.99
C THR A 166 -2.68 19.90 -19.57
N PRO A 167 -4.00 20.16 -19.44
CA PRO A 167 -5.06 19.30 -19.95
C PRO A 167 -5.04 19.20 -21.48
#